data_4c0cc0db521bd1be626ef61eb6d1e2c2
#
_entry.id   4c0cc0db521bd1be626ef61eb6d1e2c2
#
_cell.length_a   1.000
_cell.length_b   1.000
_cell.length_c   1.000
_cell.angle_alpha   90.00
_cell.angle_beta   90.00
_cell.angle_gamma   90.00
#
_symmetry.space_group_name_H-M   'P 1'
#
loop_
_entity.id
_entity.type
_entity.pdbx_description
1 polymer ?
#
loop_
_entity_poly.entity_id
_entity_poly.type
_entity_poly.pdbx_seq_one_letter_code
_entity_poly.pdbx_strand_id
1 'polypeptide(L)'
;MYSITHMDDHELFHKLQKGDSKAFEIIYEKYHRLLYAFALRHLESREMAEDAVQQVFVHLWEIHANIYVNISLRNYLYTMIKNHILNLIRNENAIFVRNYE
;
A
#
# COMPACT_ATOMS: atom_id res chain seq x y z
N MET A 1 -16.50 -17.91 -18.74
CA MET A 1 -16.87 -17.22 -17.50
C MET A 1 -15.69 -16.40 -17.00
N TYR A 2 -15.90 -15.13 -16.77
CA TYR A 2 -14.82 -14.28 -16.32
C TYR A 2 -14.61 -14.44 -14.83
N SER A 3 -13.39 -14.78 -14.45
CA SER A 3 -12.98 -14.74 -13.07
C SER A 3 -12.87 -13.26 -12.65
N ILE A 4 -13.22 -12.97 -11.41
CA ILE A 4 -13.11 -11.62 -10.86
C ILE A 4 -11.64 -11.15 -10.87
N THR A 5 -10.68 -12.09 -10.93
CA THR A 5 -9.24 -11.79 -11.04
C THR A 5 -8.84 -11.20 -12.40
N HIS A 6 -9.72 -11.27 -13.40
CA HIS A 6 -9.48 -10.68 -14.73
C HIS A 6 -10.00 -9.23 -14.83
N MET A 7 -10.56 -8.72 -13.76
CA MET A 7 -10.99 -7.33 -13.70
C MET A 7 -9.77 -6.43 -13.77
N ASP A 8 -9.82 -5.38 -14.59
CA ASP A 8 -8.69 -4.46 -14.71
C ASP A 8 -8.60 -3.55 -13.48
N ASP A 9 -7.46 -2.92 -13.33
CA ASP A 9 -7.18 -2.08 -12.18
C ASP A 9 -8.12 -0.89 -12.06
N HIS A 10 -8.55 -0.33 -13.18
CA HIS A 10 -9.46 0.81 -13.18
C HIS A 10 -10.80 0.42 -12.58
N GLU A 11 -11.34 -0.73 -12.97
CA GLU A 11 -12.58 -1.25 -12.42
C GLU A 11 -12.45 -1.57 -10.94
N LEU A 12 -11.33 -2.21 -10.56
CA LEU A 12 -11.07 -2.53 -9.16
C LEU A 12 -10.99 -1.28 -8.29
N PHE A 13 -10.33 -0.24 -8.80
CA PHE A 13 -10.18 1.01 -8.07
C PHE A 13 -11.53 1.70 -7.86
N HIS A 14 -12.37 1.73 -8.91
CA HIS A 14 -13.71 2.30 -8.79
C HIS A 14 -14.57 1.53 -7.79
N LYS A 15 -14.51 0.20 -7.82
CA LYS A 15 -15.25 -0.64 -6.88
C LYS A 15 -14.77 -0.46 -5.44
N LEU A 16 -13.45 -0.34 -5.27
CA LEU A 16 -12.89 -0.04 -3.96
C LEU A 16 -13.43 1.27 -3.40
N GLN A 17 -13.47 2.31 -4.23
CA GLN A 17 -13.99 3.61 -3.84
C GLN A 17 -15.42 3.51 -3.31
N LYS A 18 -16.22 2.59 -3.86
CA LYS A 18 -17.60 2.36 -3.44
C LYS A 18 -17.72 1.43 -2.22
N GLY A 19 -16.61 0.97 -1.68
CA GLY A 19 -16.61 0.11 -0.50
C GLY A 19 -16.78 -1.37 -0.78
N ASP A 20 -16.47 -1.82 -2.00
CA ASP A 20 -16.55 -3.23 -2.36
C ASP A 20 -15.39 -4.01 -1.73
N SER A 21 -15.67 -4.80 -0.70
CA SER A 21 -14.65 -5.56 0.02
C SER A 21 -14.00 -6.64 -0.84
N LYS A 22 -14.72 -7.19 -1.81
CA LYS A 22 -14.15 -8.16 -2.73
C LYS A 22 -13.11 -7.54 -3.65
N ALA A 23 -13.39 -6.32 -4.13
CA ALA A 23 -12.41 -5.58 -4.90
C ALA A 23 -11.15 -5.32 -4.09
N PHE A 24 -11.29 -4.99 -2.81
CA PHE A 24 -10.16 -4.82 -1.90
C PHE A 24 -9.34 -6.10 -1.78
N GLU A 25 -9.99 -7.26 -1.59
CA GLU A 25 -9.30 -8.54 -1.51
C GLU A 25 -8.50 -8.84 -2.78
N ILE A 26 -9.08 -8.58 -3.94
CA ILE A 26 -8.41 -8.81 -5.22
C ILE A 26 -7.20 -7.91 -5.37
N ILE A 27 -7.33 -6.64 -4.99
CA ILE A 27 -6.23 -5.68 -5.02
C ILE A 27 -5.10 -6.14 -4.09
N TYR A 28 -5.44 -6.59 -2.89
CA TYR A 28 -4.48 -7.14 -1.95
C TYR A 28 -3.72 -8.33 -2.57
N GLU A 29 -4.45 -9.32 -3.08
CA GLU A 29 -3.86 -10.50 -3.70
C GLU A 29 -2.95 -10.15 -4.87
N LYS A 30 -3.34 -9.16 -5.65
CA LYS A 30 -2.59 -8.76 -6.83
C LYS A 30 -1.30 -8.00 -6.48
N TYR A 31 -1.32 -7.17 -5.45
CA TYR A 31 -0.25 -6.21 -5.21
C TYR A 31 0.58 -6.45 -3.97
N HIS A 32 0.12 -7.24 -2.99
CA HIS A 32 0.85 -7.33 -1.73
C HIS A 32 2.29 -7.84 -1.87
N ARG A 33 2.52 -8.78 -2.79
CA ARG A 33 3.88 -9.31 -3.02
C ARG A 33 4.80 -8.29 -3.64
N LEU A 34 4.27 -7.50 -4.58
CA LEU A 34 5.05 -6.44 -5.23
C LEU A 34 5.44 -5.36 -4.24
N LEU A 35 4.49 -4.95 -3.41
CA LEU A 35 4.76 -3.95 -2.37
C LEU A 35 5.71 -4.49 -1.31
N TYR A 36 5.58 -5.76 -0.95
CA TYR A 36 6.48 -6.40 0.00
C TYR A 36 7.92 -6.41 -0.54
N ALA A 37 8.11 -6.79 -1.80
CA ALA A 37 9.44 -6.81 -2.42
C ALA A 37 10.07 -5.43 -2.42
N PHE A 38 9.28 -4.41 -2.73
CA PHE A 38 9.72 -3.02 -2.69
C PHE A 38 10.13 -2.60 -1.27
N ALA A 39 9.27 -2.89 -0.29
CA ALA A 39 9.53 -2.54 1.10
C ALA A 39 10.75 -3.27 1.65
N LEU A 40 10.90 -4.55 1.33
CA LEU A 40 12.04 -5.35 1.80
C LEU A 40 13.36 -4.80 1.28
N ARG A 41 13.39 -4.36 0.03
CA ARG A 41 14.59 -3.77 -0.57
C ARG A 41 15.04 -2.52 0.18
N HIS A 42 14.10 -1.73 0.66
CA HIS A 42 14.41 -0.45 1.32
C HIS A 42 14.59 -0.58 2.82
N LEU A 43 13.88 -1.49 3.46
CA LEU A 43 13.89 -1.63 4.93
C LEU A 43 14.85 -2.72 5.42
N GLU A 44 15.22 -3.66 4.54
CA GLU A 44 16.14 -4.77 4.86
C GLU A 44 15.70 -5.59 6.08
N SER A 45 14.41 -5.62 6.36
CA SER A 45 13.82 -6.37 7.47
C SER A 45 12.49 -6.95 7.01
N ARG A 46 12.35 -8.27 7.13
CA ARG A 46 11.11 -8.96 6.77
C ARG A 46 9.94 -8.48 7.61
N GLU A 47 10.15 -8.34 8.91
CA GLU A 47 9.11 -7.89 9.83
C GLU A 47 8.65 -6.47 9.50
N MET A 48 9.58 -5.57 9.27
CA MET A 48 9.26 -4.19 8.93
C MET A 48 8.57 -4.10 7.57
N ALA A 49 9.02 -4.91 6.60
CA ALA A 49 8.41 -4.92 5.27
C ALA A 49 6.98 -5.43 5.31
N GLU A 50 6.73 -6.52 6.04
CA GLU A 50 5.38 -7.07 6.21
C GLU A 50 4.47 -6.06 6.90
N ASP A 51 4.95 -5.43 7.96
CA ASP A 51 4.18 -4.42 8.69
C ASP A 51 3.85 -3.22 7.79
N ALA A 52 4.82 -2.75 7.02
CA ALA A 52 4.63 -1.61 6.11
C ALA A 52 3.54 -1.92 5.09
N VAL A 53 3.56 -3.11 4.50
CA VAL A 53 2.54 -3.52 3.52
C VAL A 53 1.17 -3.58 4.17
N GLN A 54 1.07 -4.19 5.35
CA GLN A 54 -0.20 -4.25 6.07
C GLN A 54 -0.74 -2.86 6.39
N GLN A 55 0.11 -1.96 6.84
CA GLN A 55 -0.30 -0.59 7.16
C GLN A 55 -0.81 0.15 5.93
N VAL A 56 -0.19 -0.06 4.77
CA VAL A 56 -0.65 0.53 3.52
C VAL A 56 -2.07 0.04 3.18
N PHE A 57 -2.32 -1.26 3.29
CA PHE A 57 -3.64 -1.80 2.95
C PHE A 57 -4.70 -1.42 3.99
N VAL A 58 -4.37 -1.37 5.26
CA VAL A 58 -5.27 -0.86 6.30
C VAL A 58 -5.66 0.59 5.99
N HIS A 59 -4.68 1.41 5.68
CA HIS A 59 -4.91 2.82 5.36
C HIS A 59 -5.74 2.96 4.08
N LEU A 60 -5.45 2.14 3.06
CA LEU A 60 -6.22 2.14 1.82
C LEU A 60 -7.70 1.89 2.09
N TRP A 61 -8.02 0.93 2.93
CA TRP A 61 -9.40 0.65 3.30
C TRP A 61 -10.01 1.80 4.08
N GLU A 62 -9.28 2.36 5.02
CA GLU A 62 -9.77 3.49 5.82
C GLU A 62 -10.18 4.69 4.97
N ILE A 63 -9.44 4.97 3.90
CA ILE A 63 -9.68 6.15 3.06
C ILE A 63 -10.45 5.85 1.78
N HIS A 64 -10.91 4.62 1.57
CA HIS A 64 -11.45 4.18 0.28
C HIS A 64 -12.54 5.12 -0.29
N ALA A 65 -13.39 5.66 0.55
CA ALA A 65 -14.48 6.54 0.10
C ALA A 65 -13.98 7.90 -0.41
N ASN A 66 -12.77 8.29 -0.04
CA ASN A 66 -12.18 9.60 -0.36
C ASN A 66 -11.07 9.53 -1.41
N ILE A 67 -10.89 8.38 -2.04
CA ILE A 67 -9.84 8.19 -3.03
C ILE A 67 -10.24 8.84 -4.36
N TYR A 68 -9.31 9.57 -4.96
CA TYR A 68 -9.47 10.08 -6.31
C TYR A 68 -8.99 9.06 -7.33
N VAL A 69 -9.89 8.61 -8.19
CA VAL A 69 -9.58 7.59 -9.20
C VAL A 69 -9.12 8.26 -10.50
N ASN A 70 -8.13 9.14 -10.40
CA ASN A 70 -7.57 9.86 -11.55
C ASN A 70 -6.13 9.45 -11.87
N ILE A 71 -5.56 8.54 -11.09
CA ILE A 71 -4.24 7.96 -11.35
C ILE A 71 -4.39 6.45 -11.36
N SER A 72 -3.36 5.73 -11.83
CA SER A 72 -3.42 4.29 -11.83
C SER A 72 -3.38 3.74 -10.40
N LEU A 73 -4.08 2.63 -10.20
CA LEU A 73 -4.06 1.92 -8.91
C LEU A 73 -2.63 1.57 -8.52
N ARG A 74 -1.85 1.07 -9.47
CA ARG A 74 -0.46 0.70 -9.24
C ARG A 74 0.37 1.87 -8.71
N ASN A 75 0.28 3.02 -9.38
CA ASN A 75 1.01 4.21 -8.95
C ASN A 75 0.55 4.71 -7.60
N TYR A 76 -0.74 4.63 -7.35
CA TYR A 76 -1.30 5.01 -6.06
C TYR A 76 -0.73 4.17 -4.93
N LEU A 77 -0.71 2.84 -5.09
CA LEU A 77 -0.18 1.92 -4.09
C LEU A 77 1.33 2.11 -3.87
N TYR A 78 2.09 2.29 -4.96
CA TYR A 78 3.53 2.54 -4.83
C TYR A 78 3.81 3.86 -4.12
N THR A 79 3.02 4.89 -4.39
CA THR A 79 3.14 6.16 -3.68
C THR A 79 2.85 5.99 -2.18
N MET A 80 1.83 5.21 -1.84
CA MET A 80 1.50 4.96 -0.44
C MET A 80 2.63 4.24 0.29
N ILE A 81 3.16 3.15 -0.29
CA ILE A 81 4.23 2.38 0.37
C ILE A 81 5.51 3.21 0.46
N LYS A 82 5.84 3.95 -0.59
CA LYS A 82 7.01 4.82 -0.61
C LYS A 82 6.93 5.89 0.48
N ASN A 83 5.79 6.55 0.61
CA ASN A 83 5.60 7.57 1.64
C ASN A 83 5.67 6.98 3.04
N HIS A 84 5.11 5.78 3.23
CA HIS A 84 5.17 5.10 4.51
C HIS A 84 6.62 4.77 4.89
N ILE A 85 7.40 4.26 3.95
CA ILE A 85 8.82 3.92 4.17
C ILE A 85 9.63 5.18 4.49
N LEU A 86 9.39 6.26 3.75
CA LEU A 86 10.08 7.54 4.01
C LEU A 86 9.77 8.06 5.42
N ASN A 87 8.54 7.92 5.88
CA ASN A 87 8.16 8.32 7.22
C ASN A 87 8.86 7.47 8.29
N LEU A 88 8.98 6.15 8.05
CA LEU A 88 9.69 5.27 8.97
C LEU A 88 11.16 5.66 9.06
N ILE A 89 11.82 5.90 7.94
CA ILE A 89 13.23 6.28 7.90
C ILE A 89 13.44 7.62 8.60
N ARG A 90 12.55 8.57 8.34
CA ARG A 90 12.63 9.91 8.96
C ARG A 90 12.47 9.82 10.47
N ASN A 91 11.57 8.99 10.97
CA ASN A 91 11.35 8.81 12.39
C ASN A 91 12.56 8.15 13.07
N GLU A 92 13.17 7.16 12.43
CA GLU A 92 14.40 6.52 12.93
C GLU A 92 15.54 7.53 13.02
N ASN A 93 15.72 8.34 11.96
CA ASN A 93 16.76 9.36 11.94
C ASN A 93 16.54 10.42 13.04
N ALA A 94 15.28 10.83 13.25
CA ALA A 94 14.94 11.78 14.29
C ALA A 94 15.26 11.23 15.69
N ILE A 95 14.96 9.96 15.93
CA ILE A 95 15.28 9.28 17.19
C ILE A 95 16.79 9.19 17.37
N PHE A 96 17.50 8.82 16.31
CA PHE A 96 18.96 8.72 16.34
C PHE A 96 19.60 10.05 16.72
N VAL A 97 19.23 11.12 16.03
CA VAL A 97 19.77 12.45 16.30
C VAL A 97 19.48 12.86 17.74
N ARG A 98 18.28 12.61 18.23
CA ARG A 98 17.86 12.98 19.59
C ARG A 98 18.71 12.25 20.64
N ASN A 99 19.08 11.00 20.39
CA ASN A 99 19.86 10.21 21.33
C ASN A 99 21.33 10.60 21.38
N TYR A 100 21.84 11.27 20.35
CA TYR A 100 23.24 11.66 20.25
C TYR A 100 23.51 13.14 20.49
N GLU A 101 22.48 13.88 20.79
CA GLU A 101 22.62 15.26 21.26
C GLU A 101 22.59 15.31 22.83
#